data_cfbfbaad517f89ba41ca38505f9425e6
#
_entry.id   cfbfbaad517f89ba41ca38505f9425e6
#
_cell.length_a   1.000
_cell.length_b   1.000
_cell.length_c   1.000
_cell.angle_alpha   90.00
_cell.angle_beta   90.00
_cell.angle_gamma   90.00
#
_symmetry.space_group_name_H-M   'P 1'
#
loop_
_entity.id
_entity.type
_entity.pdbx_description
1 polymer ?
#
loop_
_entity_poly.entity_id
_entity_poly.type
_entity_poly.pdbx_seq_one_letter_code
_entity_poly.pdbx_strand_id
1 'polypeptide(L)'
;MGFIFQSYNLLPVYTVFENVELPLILNKVDKNERRLMVEQAVESVGLRDKMDSRPNMLSGGECQRTAIARAIVHQPALVLADEPTANLDAENSHHIMKILSNLNKELSTSFIFATHDEKIMAYLRRIIHLGDGEITEDEIIDNPKAHD
;
A
#
# COMPACT_ATOMS: atom_id res chain seq x y z
N MET A 1 -1.43 6.42 11.03
CA MET A 1 -2.31 6.12 9.90
C MET A 1 -1.51 6.31 8.61
N GLY A 2 -1.58 5.35 7.68
CA GLY A 2 -0.95 5.42 6.37
C GLY A 2 -1.97 5.71 5.26
N PHE A 3 -1.48 6.20 4.11
CA PHE A 3 -2.31 6.48 2.92
C PHE A 3 -1.65 5.93 1.67
N ILE A 4 -2.43 5.25 0.84
CA ILE A 4 -2.07 4.79 -0.49
C ILE A 4 -3.02 5.48 -1.48
N PHE A 5 -2.48 6.26 -2.41
CA PHE A 5 -3.24 7.04 -3.37
C PHE A 5 -3.25 6.39 -4.75
N GLN A 6 -4.31 6.58 -5.52
CA GLN A 6 -4.43 6.12 -6.89
C GLN A 6 -3.27 6.59 -7.79
N SER A 7 -2.82 7.84 -7.64
CA SER A 7 -1.76 8.46 -8.45
C SER A 7 -0.36 8.31 -7.84
N TYR A 8 -0.18 7.37 -6.89
CA TYR A 8 1.07 7.10 -6.15
C TYR A 8 1.55 8.28 -5.29
N ASN A 9 1.45 9.53 -5.77
CA ASN A 9 1.91 10.76 -5.12
C ASN A 9 3.36 10.68 -4.62
N LEU A 10 4.24 10.08 -5.42
CA LEU A 10 5.67 10.04 -5.17
C LEU A 10 6.31 11.38 -5.53
N LEU A 11 7.31 11.78 -4.76
CA LEU A 11 8.12 12.95 -5.08
C LEU A 11 9.14 12.58 -6.16
N PRO A 12 9.05 13.16 -7.38
CA PRO A 12 9.80 12.69 -8.54
C PRO A 12 11.32 12.93 -8.44
N VAL A 13 11.73 13.88 -7.60
CA VAL A 13 13.14 14.21 -7.35
C VAL A 13 13.81 13.29 -6.34
N TYR A 14 13.01 12.54 -5.57
CA TYR A 14 13.47 11.62 -4.53
C TYR A 14 13.56 10.19 -5.05
N THR A 15 14.51 9.44 -4.51
CA THR A 15 14.62 8.00 -4.74
C THR A 15 13.49 7.23 -4.04
N VAL A 16 13.40 5.92 -4.28
CA VAL A 16 12.52 5.02 -3.51
C VAL A 16 12.80 5.15 -2.03
N PHE A 17 14.08 5.07 -1.62
CA PHE A 17 14.49 5.22 -0.23
C PHE A 17 13.97 6.53 0.39
N GLU A 18 14.24 7.65 -0.26
CA GLU A 18 13.88 8.99 0.23
C GLU A 18 12.35 9.20 0.29
N ASN A 19 11.60 8.68 -0.69
CA ASN A 19 10.13 8.70 -0.66
C ASN A 19 9.58 7.93 0.53
N VAL A 20 10.14 6.75 0.83
CA VAL A 20 9.70 5.90 1.95
C VAL A 20 10.16 6.48 3.29
N GLU A 21 11.32 7.14 3.36
CA GLU A 21 11.86 7.76 4.58
C GLU A 21 11.05 8.98 5.05
N LEU A 22 10.39 9.68 4.12
CA LEU A 22 9.74 10.96 4.38
C LEU A 22 8.80 10.98 5.61
N PRO A 23 7.88 10.02 5.80
CA PRO A 23 7.02 10.00 6.99
C PRO A 23 7.80 9.90 8.31
N LEU A 24 8.93 9.19 8.30
CA LEU A 24 9.79 9.03 9.49
C LEU A 24 10.52 10.33 9.84
N ILE A 25 10.96 11.10 8.82
CA ILE A 25 11.55 12.42 8.99
C ILE A 25 10.53 13.36 9.64
N LEU A 26 9.30 13.38 9.15
CA LEU A 26 8.23 14.22 9.67
C LEU A 26 7.87 13.84 11.12
N ASN A 27 7.96 12.58 11.46
CA ASN A 27 7.76 12.06 12.82
C ASN A 27 9.01 12.18 13.73
N LYS A 28 10.09 12.82 13.23
CA LYS A 28 11.34 13.07 13.97
C LYS A 28 12.02 11.79 14.50
N VAL A 29 11.88 10.67 13.79
CA VAL A 29 12.57 9.42 14.11
C VAL A 29 14.09 9.60 13.91
N ASP A 30 14.92 8.98 14.75
CA ASP A 30 16.39 9.04 14.63
C ASP A 30 16.90 8.52 13.28
N LYS A 31 17.97 9.11 12.75
CA LYS A 31 18.50 8.80 11.42
C LYS A 31 18.90 7.33 11.26
N ASN A 32 19.50 6.72 12.27
CA ASN A 32 19.95 5.32 12.18
C ASN A 32 18.76 4.36 12.22
N GLU A 33 17.78 4.68 13.06
CA GLU A 33 16.53 3.93 13.15
C GLU A 33 15.72 4.04 11.84
N ARG A 34 15.60 5.25 11.26
CA ARG A 34 14.91 5.44 9.97
C ARG A 34 15.47 4.56 8.88
N ARG A 35 16.80 4.47 8.75
CA ARG A 35 17.44 3.65 7.73
C ARG A 35 17.00 2.19 7.80
N LEU A 36 17.01 1.59 8.98
CA LEU A 36 16.59 0.22 9.19
C LEU A 36 15.10 0.02 8.87
N MET A 37 14.24 0.95 9.31
CA MET A 37 12.81 0.90 9.02
C MET A 37 12.51 0.99 7.53
N VAL A 38 13.21 1.88 6.80
CA VAL A 38 13.06 2.03 5.35
C VAL A 38 13.51 0.77 4.63
N GLU A 39 14.69 0.22 4.96
CA GLU A 39 15.21 -1.01 4.36
C GLU A 39 14.22 -2.17 4.54
N GLN A 40 13.66 -2.34 5.72
CA GLN A 40 12.63 -3.37 6.00
C GLN A 40 11.34 -3.14 5.20
N ALA A 41 10.83 -1.91 5.16
CA ALA A 41 9.61 -1.59 4.42
C ALA A 41 9.79 -1.79 2.91
N VAL A 42 10.92 -1.38 2.35
CA VAL A 42 11.24 -1.57 0.92
C VAL A 42 11.43 -3.05 0.57
N GLU A 43 12.05 -3.83 1.46
CA GLU A 43 12.21 -5.27 1.29
C GLU A 43 10.86 -6.00 1.33
N SER A 44 9.95 -5.62 2.23
CA SER A 44 8.62 -6.24 2.35
C SER A 44 7.73 -6.09 1.11
N VAL A 45 8.03 -5.11 0.25
CA VAL A 45 7.35 -4.90 -1.04
C VAL A 45 8.19 -5.34 -2.25
N GLY A 46 9.36 -5.97 -2.02
CA GLY A 46 10.22 -6.52 -3.07
C GLY A 46 10.91 -5.47 -3.95
N LEU A 47 11.39 -4.35 -3.36
CA LEU A 47 12.04 -3.25 -4.08
C LEU A 47 13.47 -2.97 -3.62
N ARG A 48 14.12 -3.92 -2.94
CA ARG A 48 15.47 -3.72 -2.38
C ARG A 48 16.51 -3.30 -3.44
N ASP A 49 16.43 -3.88 -4.63
CA ASP A 49 17.29 -3.58 -5.78
C ASP A 49 17.01 -2.23 -6.45
N LYS A 50 15.90 -1.57 -6.07
CA LYS A 50 15.43 -0.29 -6.62
C LYS A 50 15.55 0.88 -5.65
N MET A 51 16.17 0.70 -4.48
CA MET A 51 16.22 1.73 -3.42
C MET A 51 16.74 3.08 -3.89
N ASP A 52 17.73 3.07 -4.79
CA ASP A 52 18.37 4.29 -5.33
C ASP A 52 17.70 4.79 -6.63
N SER A 53 16.67 4.10 -7.14
CA SER A 53 15.95 4.50 -8.33
C SER A 53 14.95 5.63 -8.04
N ARG A 54 14.75 6.53 -9.02
CA ARG A 54 13.72 7.57 -8.95
C ARG A 54 12.44 7.10 -9.63
N PRO A 55 11.27 7.72 -9.32
CA PRO A 55 9.98 7.31 -9.87
C PRO A 55 9.93 7.23 -11.40
N ASN A 56 10.65 8.09 -12.11
CA ASN A 56 10.72 8.06 -13.58
C ASN A 56 11.47 6.85 -14.16
N MET A 57 12.15 6.08 -13.32
CA MET A 57 12.88 4.84 -13.68
C MET A 57 12.12 3.58 -13.24
N LEU A 58 10.90 3.74 -12.70
CA LEU A 58 10.08 2.66 -12.16
C LEU A 58 8.88 2.37 -13.06
N SER A 59 8.47 1.11 -13.12
CA SER A 59 7.17 0.73 -13.67
C SER A 59 6.02 1.21 -12.76
N GLY A 60 4.78 1.21 -13.28
CA GLY A 60 3.61 1.57 -12.48
C GLY A 60 3.45 0.70 -11.22
N GLY A 61 3.68 -0.61 -11.35
CA GLY A 61 3.64 -1.53 -10.21
C GLY A 61 4.75 -1.26 -9.18
N GLU A 62 5.96 -0.87 -9.62
CA GLU A 62 7.06 -0.48 -8.73
C GLU A 62 6.77 0.86 -8.03
N CYS A 63 6.18 1.83 -8.74
CA CYS A 63 5.69 3.07 -8.13
C CYS A 63 4.65 2.80 -7.04
N GLN A 64 3.68 1.92 -7.32
CA GLN A 64 2.67 1.54 -6.35
C GLN A 64 3.27 0.83 -5.14
N ARG A 65 4.19 -0.10 -5.33
CA ARG A 65 4.90 -0.76 -4.22
C ARG A 65 5.70 0.24 -3.38
N THR A 66 6.30 1.25 -4.00
CA THR A 66 6.96 2.35 -3.28
C THR A 66 5.98 3.15 -2.42
N ALA A 67 4.80 3.47 -2.96
CA ALA A 67 3.73 4.16 -2.22
C ALA A 67 3.22 3.31 -1.04
N ILE A 68 3.10 1.99 -1.21
CA ILE A 68 2.76 1.06 -0.14
C ILE A 68 3.83 1.06 0.95
N ALA A 69 5.10 0.90 0.60
CA ALA A 69 6.22 0.92 1.56
C ALA A 69 6.22 2.23 2.37
N ARG A 70 6.01 3.38 1.71
CA ARG A 70 5.87 4.68 2.38
C ARG A 70 4.69 4.73 3.36
N ALA A 71 3.56 4.10 3.01
CA ALA A 71 2.37 4.10 3.86
C ALA A 71 2.54 3.25 5.12
N ILE A 72 3.37 2.19 5.07
CA ILE A 72 3.54 1.23 6.18
C ILE A 72 4.82 1.43 6.99
N VAL A 73 5.79 2.22 6.53
CA VAL A 73 7.12 2.35 7.13
C VAL A 73 7.12 2.69 8.62
N HIS A 74 6.12 3.44 9.07
CA HIS A 74 5.94 3.80 10.49
C HIS A 74 5.00 2.83 11.23
N GLN A 75 4.74 1.64 10.67
CA GLN A 75 3.92 0.56 11.23
C GLN A 75 2.55 1.05 11.75
N PRO A 76 1.72 1.68 10.91
CA PRO A 76 0.44 2.22 11.34
C PRO A 76 -0.56 1.11 11.68
N ALA A 77 -1.45 1.34 12.64
CA ALA A 77 -2.56 0.43 12.91
C ALA A 77 -3.59 0.39 11.77
N LEU A 78 -3.67 1.46 10.95
CA LEU A 78 -4.63 1.62 9.87
C LEU A 78 -3.99 2.26 8.64
N VAL A 79 -4.28 1.69 7.46
CA VAL A 79 -3.96 2.26 6.15
C VAL A 79 -5.24 2.45 5.35
N LEU A 80 -5.41 3.63 4.77
CA LEU A 80 -6.47 3.94 3.81
C LEU A 80 -5.89 3.84 2.39
N ALA A 81 -6.53 3.06 1.54
CA ALA A 81 -6.11 2.84 0.15
C ALA A 81 -7.24 3.30 -0.79
N ASP A 82 -6.95 4.35 -1.55
CA ASP A 82 -7.86 4.90 -2.54
C ASP A 82 -7.48 4.37 -3.93
N GLU A 83 -8.34 3.52 -4.49
CA GLU A 83 -8.17 2.85 -5.80
C GLU A 83 -6.73 2.33 -6.04
N PRO A 84 -6.18 1.48 -5.15
CA PRO A 84 -4.75 1.16 -5.15
C PRO A 84 -4.25 0.38 -6.36
N THR A 85 -5.14 -0.07 -7.24
CA THR A 85 -4.82 -0.87 -8.44
C THR A 85 -5.35 -0.27 -9.74
N ALA A 86 -6.02 0.89 -9.70
CA ALA A 86 -6.71 1.47 -10.86
C ALA A 86 -5.80 1.74 -12.07
N ASN A 87 -4.51 2.01 -11.85
CA ASN A 87 -3.52 2.30 -12.90
C ASN A 87 -2.64 1.08 -13.26
N LEU A 88 -3.04 -0.13 -12.87
CA LEU A 88 -2.27 -1.36 -13.05
C LEU A 88 -3.01 -2.36 -13.92
N ASP A 89 -2.27 -3.17 -14.65
CA ASP A 89 -2.81 -4.36 -15.32
C ASP A 89 -3.24 -5.43 -14.30
N ALA A 90 -3.90 -6.48 -14.77
CA ALA A 90 -4.47 -7.52 -13.92
C ALA A 90 -3.41 -8.29 -13.11
N GLU A 91 -2.23 -8.54 -13.69
CA GLU A 91 -1.14 -9.27 -13.03
C GLU A 91 -0.54 -8.44 -11.90
N ASN A 92 -0.21 -7.17 -12.17
CA ASN A 92 0.28 -6.24 -11.16
C ASN A 92 -0.76 -5.97 -10.07
N SER A 93 -2.05 -5.85 -10.41
CA SER A 93 -3.14 -5.69 -9.44
C SER A 93 -3.21 -6.87 -8.48
N HIS A 94 -3.16 -8.10 -9.00
CA HIS A 94 -3.12 -9.32 -8.19
C HIS A 94 -1.90 -9.36 -7.27
N HIS A 95 -0.72 -9.01 -7.79
CA HIS A 95 0.52 -8.95 -7.03
C HIS A 95 0.43 -7.93 -5.87
N ILE A 96 -0.10 -6.74 -6.13
CA ILE A 96 -0.33 -5.71 -5.09
C ILE A 96 -1.27 -6.24 -3.99
N MET A 97 -2.38 -6.89 -4.36
CA MET A 97 -3.33 -7.42 -3.37
C MET A 97 -2.70 -8.51 -2.51
N LYS A 98 -1.84 -9.37 -3.07
CA LYS A 98 -1.05 -10.34 -2.30
C LYS A 98 -0.11 -9.66 -1.30
N ILE A 99 0.61 -8.63 -1.72
CA ILE A 99 1.48 -7.86 -0.82
C ILE A 99 0.67 -7.28 0.34
N LEU A 100 -0.45 -6.60 0.05
CA LEU A 100 -1.29 -5.99 1.09
C LEU A 100 -1.89 -7.02 2.07
N SER A 101 -2.27 -8.19 1.57
CA SER A 101 -2.74 -9.31 2.41
C SER A 101 -1.64 -9.83 3.33
N ASN A 102 -0.41 -9.99 2.83
CA ASN A 102 0.72 -10.41 3.65
C ASN A 102 1.05 -9.37 4.73
N LEU A 103 1.12 -8.09 4.35
CA LEU A 103 1.36 -6.99 5.29
C LEU A 103 0.28 -6.89 6.38
N ASN A 104 -0.98 -7.16 6.05
CA ASN A 104 -2.07 -7.24 7.04
C ASN A 104 -1.79 -8.32 8.09
N LYS A 105 -1.29 -9.50 7.67
CA LYS A 105 -0.98 -10.61 8.58
C LYS A 105 0.28 -10.33 9.41
N GLU A 106 1.34 -9.84 8.77
CA GLU A 106 2.66 -9.66 9.38
C GLU A 106 2.72 -8.48 10.35
N LEU A 107 2.12 -7.34 9.95
CA LEU A 107 2.18 -6.09 10.70
C LEU A 107 0.96 -5.85 11.60
N SER A 108 -0.06 -6.72 11.54
CA SER A 108 -1.36 -6.47 12.21
C SER A 108 -1.99 -5.12 11.83
N THR A 109 -1.66 -4.61 10.63
CA THR A 109 -2.19 -3.35 10.10
C THR A 109 -3.53 -3.61 9.42
N SER A 110 -4.57 -2.86 9.78
CA SER A 110 -5.85 -2.89 9.08
C SER A 110 -5.78 -2.05 7.79
N PHE A 111 -6.39 -2.56 6.71
CA PHE A 111 -6.51 -1.83 5.45
C PHE A 111 -7.99 -1.55 5.16
N ILE A 112 -8.30 -0.30 4.80
CA ILE A 112 -9.60 0.10 4.27
C ILE A 112 -9.38 0.53 2.83
N PHE A 113 -10.12 -0.07 1.90
CA PHE A 113 -10.07 0.20 0.47
C PHE A 113 -11.29 1.01 0.05
N ALA A 114 -11.08 2.13 -0.62
CA ALA A 114 -12.10 2.77 -1.43
C ALA A 114 -11.91 2.28 -2.87
N THR A 115 -12.84 1.47 -3.40
CA THR A 115 -12.74 0.92 -4.74
C THR A 115 -14.11 0.57 -5.30
N HIS A 116 -14.23 0.60 -6.63
CA HIS A 116 -15.37 0.11 -7.38
C HIS A 116 -15.00 -1.13 -8.24
N ASP A 117 -13.76 -1.64 -8.13
CA ASP A 117 -13.30 -2.82 -8.88
C ASP A 117 -13.70 -4.11 -8.16
N GLU A 118 -14.66 -4.85 -8.73
CA GLU A 118 -15.14 -6.14 -8.22
C GLU A 118 -14.00 -7.18 -8.07
N LYS A 119 -12.93 -7.08 -8.89
CA LYS A 119 -11.78 -7.98 -8.79
C LYS A 119 -11.04 -7.78 -7.47
N ILE A 120 -10.97 -6.55 -6.98
CA ILE A 120 -10.36 -6.21 -5.69
C ILE A 120 -11.25 -6.65 -4.54
N MET A 121 -12.57 -6.46 -4.68
CA MET A 121 -13.55 -6.87 -3.67
C MET A 121 -13.41 -8.36 -3.31
N ALA A 122 -13.04 -9.21 -4.28
CA ALA A 122 -12.84 -10.64 -4.05
C ALA A 122 -11.69 -10.98 -3.05
N TYR A 123 -10.80 -10.03 -2.73
CA TYR A 123 -9.73 -10.19 -1.72
C TYR A 123 -10.13 -9.69 -0.33
N LEU A 124 -11.26 -8.99 -0.20
CA LEU A 124 -11.68 -8.32 1.02
C LEU A 124 -12.51 -9.26 1.90
N ARG A 125 -12.40 -9.07 3.22
CA ARG A 125 -13.17 -9.85 4.21
C ARG A 125 -14.52 -9.20 4.55
N ARG A 126 -14.63 -7.89 4.34
CA ARG A 126 -15.84 -7.13 4.60
C ARG A 126 -15.97 -6.05 3.54
N ILE A 127 -17.16 -5.92 2.99
CA ILE A 127 -17.49 -4.92 1.98
C ILE A 127 -18.65 -4.08 2.52
N ILE A 128 -18.49 -2.77 2.48
CA ILE A 128 -19.50 -1.80 2.87
C ILE A 128 -19.87 -1.01 1.62
N HIS A 129 -21.13 -1.11 1.20
CA HIS A 129 -21.67 -0.35 0.08
C HIS A 129 -22.20 0.99 0.56
N LEU A 130 -21.79 2.05 -0.13
CA LEU A 130 -22.24 3.41 0.14
C LEU A 130 -23.07 3.92 -1.06
N GLY A 131 -24.26 4.43 -0.77
CA GLY A 131 -25.13 5.10 -1.73
C GLY A 131 -25.67 6.39 -1.12
N ASP A 132 -25.56 7.50 -1.84
CA ASP A 132 -26.08 8.84 -1.44
C ASP A 132 -25.66 9.27 -0.01
N GLY A 133 -24.46 8.85 0.44
CA GLY A 133 -23.92 9.20 1.76
C GLY A 133 -24.37 8.31 2.90
N GLU A 134 -25.12 7.25 2.62
CA GLU A 134 -25.58 6.27 3.59
C GLU A 134 -25.03 4.87 3.29
N ILE A 135 -24.92 4.03 4.34
CA ILE A 135 -24.58 2.61 4.18
C ILE A 135 -25.82 1.90 3.66
N THR A 136 -25.73 1.35 2.44
CA THR A 136 -26.82 0.60 1.81
C THR A 136 -26.72 -0.89 2.06
N GLU A 137 -25.52 -1.43 2.23
CA GLU A 137 -25.27 -2.85 2.47
C GLU A 137 -23.94 -3.03 3.22
N ASP A 138 -23.84 -4.10 4.03
CA ASP A 138 -22.66 -4.48 4.81
C ASP A 138 -22.49 -6.01 4.74
N GLU A 139 -21.52 -6.47 3.96
CA GLU A 139 -21.29 -7.88 3.68
C GLU A 139 -20.02 -8.40 4.33
N ILE A 140 -20.08 -9.60 4.90
CA ILE A 140 -18.88 -10.35 5.36
C ILE A 140 -18.62 -11.47 4.38
N ILE A 141 -17.40 -11.52 3.83
CA ILE A 141 -16.96 -12.51 2.87
C ILE A 141 -16.23 -13.65 3.60
N ASP A 142 -16.82 -14.83 3.62
CA ASP A 142 -16.32 -16.00 4.37
C ASP A 142 -15.02 -16.59 3.80
N ASN A 143 -14.72 -16.39 2.52
CA ASN A 143 -13.55 -16.99 1.85
C ASN A 143 -12.92 -16.06 0.79
N PRO A 144 -12.22 -15.00 1.20
CA PRO A 144 -11.56 -14.10 0.26
C PRO A 144 -10.38 -14.77 -0.44
N LYS A 145 -10.12 -14.42 -1.72
CA LYS A 145 -9.09 -15.03 -2.59
C LYS A 145 -7.64 -14.89 -2.09
N ALA A 146 -7.36 -14.04 -1.13
CA ALA A 146 -6.00 -13.76 -0.63
C ALA A 146 -5.47 -14.78 0.39
N HIS A 147 -6.08 -15.96 0.51
CA HIS A 147 -5.64 -17.00 1.45
C HIS A 147 -4.87 -18.15 0.82
N ASP A 148 -4.64 -18.12 -0.50
CA ASP A 148 -3.83 -19.13 -1.22
C ASP A 148 -2.38 -18.67 -1.43
#